data_430548c08481b513577e992faef692c9
#
_entry.id   430548c08481b513577e992faef692c9
#
_cell.length_a   1.000
_cell.length_b   1.000
_cell.length_c   1.000
_cell.angle_alpha   90.00
_cell.angle_beta   90.00
_cell.angle_gamma   90.00
#
_symmetry.space_group_name_H-M   'P 1'
#
loop_
_entity.id
_entity.type
_entity.pdbx_description
1 polymer ?
#
loop_
_entity_poly.entity_id
_entity_poly.type
_entity_poly.pdbx_seq_one_letter_code
_entity_poly.pdbx_strand_id
1 'polypeptide(L)'
;MRADLVPDGLWERVAPLLPPAPERRHRHPGRLRVPDRVALAGVMYVLRTGVAWRDVPTETVGCSGVTAWRRLRDWTEAGVWPRLHAALLTELRRASLLDLDDCSVDGSHVRALKRGDHVGPSPVDRARPGSKHHLIVDRHGTPLAVTLTGGNRHDVTQLLPLLDAVPSIRGLRGRPRRKPRRLYADRGYDFDKYRRLLWKRGIKPVIAQRGVAHGSGLGKVRWVVERAFAWLHQFKRLRTRYERRADLHQGLLELACSLICIRRLSSGPRVIG
;
A
#
# COMPACT_ATOMS: atom_id res chain seq x y z
N MET A 1 -25.22 0.01 -15.52
CA MET A 1 -23.86 -0.05 -16.08
C MET A 1 -22.95 -0.76 -15.07
N ARG A 2 -22.43 -1.95 -15.41
CA ARG A 2 -21.38 -2.60 -14.59
C ARG A 2 -20.18 -1.67 -14.61
N ALA A 3 -19.85 -1.05 -13.49
CA ALA A 3 -18.55 -0.38 -13.36
C ALA A 3 -17.48 -1.43 -13.62
N ASP A 4 -16.58 -1.18 -14.57
CA ASP A 4 -15.47 -2.10 -14.84
C ASP A 4 -14.57 -2.14 -13.60
N LEU A 5 -14.72 -3.22 -12.83
CA LEU A 5 -13.95 -3.42 -11.59
C LEU A 5 -12.47 -3.67 -11.87
N VAL A 6 -12.14 -4.19 -13.05
CA VAL A 6 -10.78 -4.51 -13.48
C VAL A 6 -10.56 -3.94 -14.88
N PRO A 7 -10.24 -2.63 -15.00
CA PRO A 7 -9.90 -2.01 -16.26
C PRO A 7 -8.76 -2.75 -16.98
N ASP A 8 -8.76 -2.74 -18.32
CA ASP A 8 -7.74 -3.42 -19.14
C ASP A 8 -6.32 -3.03 -18.72
N GLY A 9 -6.07 -1.74 -18.52
CA GLY A 9 -4.76 -1.26 -18.09
C GLY A 9 -4.28 -1.79 -16.72
N LEU A 10 -5.19 -2.17 -15.82
CA LEU A 10 -4.85 -2.90 -14.60
C LEU A 10 -4.60 -4.39 -14.93
N TRP A 11 -5.48 -5.00 -15.73
CA TRP A 11 -5.38 -6.42 -16.04
C TRP A 11 -4.08 -6.76 -16.79
N GLU A 12 -3.71 -6.00 -17.78
CA GLU A 12 -2.47 -6.17 -18.56
C GLU A 12 -1.21 -6.17 -17.67
N ARG A 13 -1.22 -5.43 -16.56
CA ARG A 13 -0.10 -5.36 -15.62
C ARG A 13 -0.13 -6.47 -14.56
N VAL A 14 -1.31 -6.94 -14.19
CA VAL A 14 -1.47 -7.99 -13.18
C VAL A 14 -1.29 -9.37 -13.79
N ALA A 15 -1.90 -9.64 -14.96
CA ALA A 15 -1.95 -10.97 -15.56
C ALA A 15 -0.56 -11.65 -15.70
N PRO A 16 0.50 -10.97 -16.15
CA PRO A 16 1.82 -11.59 -16.28
C PRO A 16 2.49 -11.94 -14.94
N LEU A 17 1.99 -11.39 -13.83
CA LEU A 17 2.53 -11.61 -12.49
C LEU A 17 1.85 -12.75 -11.75
N LEU A 18 0.70 -13.21 -12.26
CA LEU A 18 -0.07 -14.28 -11.62
C LEU A 18 0.67 -15.62 -11.72
N PRO A 19 0.62 -16.43 -10.65
CA PRO A 19 1.13 -17.79 -10.73
C PRO A 19 0.32 -18.63 -11.72
N PRO A 20 0.92 -19.63 -12.39
CA PRO A 20 0.20 -20.52 -13.29
C PRO A 20 -0.96 -21.22 -12.56
N ALA A 21 -2.00 -21.51 -13.31
CA ALA A 21 -3.11 -22.29 -12.76
C ALA A 21 -2.61 -23.70 -12.40
N PRO A 22 -3.00 -24.24 -11.23
CA PRO A 22 -2.67 -25.61 -10.88
C PRO A 22 -3.28 -26.58 -11.91
N GLU A 23 -2.54 -27.64 -12.24
CA GLU A 23 -3.01 -28.70 -13.11
C GLU A 23 -4.29 -29.34 -12.58
N ARG A 24 -5.20 -29.68 -13.50
CA ARG A 24 -6.45 -30.37 -13.15
C ARG A 24 -6.16 -31.85 -12.92
N ARG A 25 -6.80 -32.40 -11.90
CA ARG A 25 -6.76 -33.86 -11.66
C ARG A 25 -7.40 -34.60 -12.82
N HIS A 26 -6.76 -35.62 -13.35
CA HIS A 26 -7.29 -36.41 -14.48
C HIS A 26 -8.57 -37.15 -14.13
N ARG A 27 -8.59 -37.91 -13.00
CA ARG A 27 -9.73 -38.76 -12.64
C ARG A 27 -10.97 -38.00 -12.14
N HIS A 28 -10.77 -36.85 -11.42
CA HIS A 28 -11.85 -36.06 -10.85
C HIS A 28 -11.54 -34.58 -11.06
N PRO A 29 -11.73 -34.04 -12.27
CA PRO A 29 -11.31 -32.69 -12.61
C PRO A 29 -12.06 -31.58 -11.86
N GLY A 30 -13.19 -31.91 -11.21
CA GLY A 30 -14.00 -30.96 -10.48
C GLY A 30 -14.58 -29.83 -11.36
N ARG A 31 -15.13 -28.82 -10.68
CA ARG A 31 -15.69 -27.63 -11.35
C ARG A 31 -14.57 -26.82 -12.04
N LEU A 32 -14.90 -26.20 -13.16
CA LEU A 32 -14.00 -25.27 -13.85
C LEU A 32 -13.55 -24.13 -12.93
N ARG A 33 -12.26 -23.80 -13.02
CA ARG A 33 -11.69 -22.68 -12.29
C ARG A 33 -12.29 -21.37 -12.81
N VAL A 34 -12.73 -20.52 -11.91
CA VAL A 34 -13.16 -19.15 -12.24
C VAL A 34 -11.98 -18.41 -12.88
N PRO A 35 -12.16 -17.68 -14.00
CA PRO A 35 -11.11 -16.88 -14.62
C PRO A 35 -10.49 -15.89 -13.61
N ASP A 36 -9.17 -15.72 -13.69
CA ASP A 36 -8.44 -14.91 -12.69
C ASP A 36 -8.85 -13.43 -12.75
N ARG A 37 -9.19 -12.89 -13.93
CA ARG A 37 -9.74 -11.52 -14.05
C ARG A 37 -11.06 -11.35 -13.28
N VAL A 38 -11.92 -12.35 -13.33
CA VAL A 38 -13.19 -12.35 -12.58
C VAL A 38 -12.95 -12.46 -11.08
N ALA A 39 -12.00 -13.31 -10.67
CA ALA A 39 -11.62 -13.40 -9.26
C ALA A 39 -10.99 -12.10 -8.74
N LEU A 40 -10.18 -11.42 -9.57
CA LEU A 40 -9.65 -10.08 -9.26
C LEU A 40 -10.77 -9.06 -9.13
N ALA A 41 -11.82 -9.12 -9.96
CA ALA A 41 -13.00 -8.26 -9.82
C ALA A 41 -13.66 -8.44 -8.44
N GLY A 42 -13.73 -9.68 -7.92
CA GLY A 42 -14.21 -9.95 -6.57
C GLY A 42 -13.33 -9.31 -5.48
N VAL A 43 -12.01 -9.41 -5.62
CA VAL A 43 -11.06 -8.74 -4.70
C VAL A 43 -11.23 -7.22 -4.75
N MET A 44 -11.32 -6.65 -5.94
CA MET A 44 -11.53 -5.21 -6.16
C MET A 44 -12.86 -4.72 -5.60
N TYR A 45 -13.92 -5.52 -5.74
CA TYR A 45 -15.22 -5.22 -5.17
C TYR A 45 -15.14 -5.10 -3.64
N VAL A 46 -14.56 -6.09 -2.96
CA VAL A 46 -14.37 -6.06 -1.50
C VAL A 46 -13.46 -4.89 -1.08
N LEU A 47 -12.36 -4.66 -1.79
CA LEU A 47 -11.44 -3.56 -1.48
C LEU A 47 -12.16 -2.20 -1.53
N ARG A 48 -12.96 -1.95 -2.57
CA ARG A 48 -13.66 -0.67 -2.78
C ARG A 48 -14.85 -0.49 -1.84
N THR A 49 -15.66 -1.54 -1.64
CA THR A 49 -16.95 -1.44 -0.91
C THR A 49 -16.82 -1.72 0.58
N GLY A 50 -15.80 -2.49 1.00
CA GLY A 50 -15.60 -2.89 2.39
C GLY A 50 -16.53 -4.01 2.87
N VAL A 51 -17.39 -4.56 2.01
CA VAL A 51 -18.32 -5.65 2.38
C VAL A 51 -17.58 -6.90 2.86
N ALA A 52 -18.26 -7.75 3.64
CA ALA A 52 -17.67 -9.03 4.02
C ALA A 52 -17.55 -9.94 2.81
N TRP A 53 -16.53 -10.82 2.80
CA TRP A 53 -16.31 -11.75 1.68
C TRP A 53 -17.54 -12.59 1.34
N ARG A 54 -18.33 -13.01 2.36
CA ARG A 54 -19.55 -13.77 2.17
C ARG A 54 -20.67 -13.00 1.45
N ASP A 55 -20.62 -11.66 1.52
CA ASP A 55 -21.65 -10.76 1.00
C ASP A 55 -21.32 -10.25 -0.40
N VAL A 56 -20.31 -10.83 -1.07
CA VAL A 56 -19.99 -10.51 -2.47
C VAL A 56 -21.10 -10.99 -3.38
N PRO A 57 -21.74 -10.11 -4.16
CA PRO A 57 -22.83 -10.47 -5.04
C PRO A 57 -22.33 -11.26 -6.25
N THR A 58 -22.42 -12.59 -6.18
CA THR A 58 -21.86 -13.52 -7.18
C THR A 58 -22.40 -13.25 -8.60
N GLU A 59 -23.68 -12.92 -8.72
CA GLU A 59 -24.32 -12.63 -10.00
C GLU A 59 -23.75 -11.38 -10.69
N THR A 60 -23.43 -10.37 -9.90
CA THR A 60 -22.88 -9.10 -10.41
C THR A 60 -21.40 -9.19 -10.68
N VAL A 61 -20.65 -9.82 -9.77
CA VAL A 61 -19.18 -9.90 -9.83
C VAL A 61 -18.69 -11.05 -10.70
N GLY A 62 -19.47 -12.15 -10.78
CA GLY A 62 -19.15 -13.34 -11.55
C GLY A 62 -18.42 -14.42 -10.74
N CYS A 63 -18.11 -14.18 -9.45
CA CYS A 63 -17.52 -15.18 -8.57
C CYS A 63 -17.97 -15.00 -7.13
N SER A 64 -17.91 -16.09 -6.34
CA SER A 64 -18.18 -16.02 -4.91
C SER A 64 -17.02 -15.32 -4.17
N GLY A 65 -17.35 -14.68 -3.06
CA GLY A 65 -16.34 -14.06 -2.20
C GLY A 65 -15.30 -15.06 -1.65
N VAL A 66 -15.67 -16.33 -1.47
CA VAL A 66 -14.71 -17.39 -1.08
C VAL A 66 -13.68 -17.61 -2.19
N THR A 67 -14.11 -17.61 -3.45
CA THR A 67 -13.21 -17.71 -4.60
C THR A 67 -12.28 -16.51 -4.66
N ALA A 68 -12.78 -15.29 -4.54
CA ALA A 68 -11.99 -14.06 -4.53
C ALA A 68 -10.98 -14.06 -3.36
N TRP A 69 -11.41 -14.47 -2.15
CA TRP A 69 -10.54 -14.55 -0.97
C TRP A 69 -9.40 -15.56 -1.17
N ARG A 70 -9.70 -16.76 -1.71
CA ARG A 70 -8.67 -17.78 -2.01
C ARG A 70 -7.65 -17.25 -3.00
N ARG A 71 -8.07 -16.54 -4.05
CA ARG A 71 -7.17 -15.92 -5.01
C ARG A 71 -6.32 -14.81 -4.38
N LEU A 72 -6.91 -13.95 -3.55
CA LEU A 72 -6.15 -12.94 -2.80
C LEU A 72 -5.04 -13.61 -1.99
N ARG A 73 -5.36 -14.71 -1.28
CA ARG A 73 -4.37 -15.48 -0.52
C ARG A 73 -3.27 -16.02 -1.41
N ASP A 74 -3.62 -16.78 -2.44
CA ASP A 74 -2.67 -17.45 -3.32
C ASP A 74 -1.74 -16.42 -4.03
N TRP A 75 -2.27 -15.30 -4.44
CA TRP A 75 -1.52 -14.22 -5.08
C TRP A 75 -0.66 -13.42 -4.11
N THR A 76 -1.11 -13.27 -2.86
CA THR A 76 -0.30 -12.66 -1.79
C THR A 76 0.89 -13.56 -1.46
N GLU A 77 0.66 -14.85 -1.27
CA GLU A 77 1.72 -15.84 -1.01
C GLU A 77 2.72 -15.93 -2.18
N ALA A 78 2.25 -15.75 -3.42
CA ALA A 78 3.10 -15.68 -4.62
C ALA A 78 3.81 -14.32 -4.80
N GLY A 79 3.59 -13.33 -3.92
CA GLY A 79 4.23 -12.02 -3.99
C GLY A 79 3.79 -11.17 -5.19
N VAL A 80 2.55 -11.31 -5.67
CA VAL A 80 2.04 -10.58 -6.84
C VAL A 80 1.99 -9.07 -6.58
N TRP A 81 1.50 -8.67 -5.42
CA TRP A 81 1.22 -7.26 -5.11
C TRP A 81 2.47 -6.38 -5.02
N PRO A 82 3.54 -6.78 -4.30
CA PRO A 82 4.78 -5.99 -4.27
C PRO A 82 5.44 -5.93 -5.65
N ARG A 83 5.35 -6.99 -6.48
CA ARG A 83 5.87 -6.97 -7.85
C ARG A 83 5.08 -6.00 -8.74
N LEU A 84 3.75 -6.00 -8.64
CA LEU A 84 2.88 -5.05 -9.35
C LEU A 84 3.24 -3.61 -8.96
N HIS A 85 3.33 -3.33 -7.66
CA HIS A 85 3.67 -2.00 -7.17
C HIS A 85 5.04 -1.53 -7.67
N ALA A 86 6.07 -2.37 -7.59
CA ALA A 86 7.41 -2.07 -8.09
C ALA A 86 7.45 -1.79 -9.60
N ALA A 87 6.68 -2.55 -10.40
CA ALA A 87 6.55 -2.32 -11.83
C ALA A 87 5.93 -0.95 -12.13
N LEU A 88 4.84 -0.60 -11.45
CA LEU A 88 4.15 0.68 -11.60
C LEU A 88 5.02 1.87 -11.17
N LEU A 89 5.78 1.75 -10.09
CA LEU A 89 6.75 2.78 -9.69
C LEU A 89 7.84 2.97 -10.74
N THR A 90 8.26 1.89 -11.41
CA THR A 90 9.20 1.95 -12.52
C THR A 90 8.60 2.68 -13.73
N GLU A 91 7.34 2.40 -14.08
CA GLU A 91 6.61 3.12 -15.14
C GLU A 91 6.49 4.62 -14.82
N LEU A 92 6.07 4.97 -13.60
CA LEU A 92 5.96 6.36 -13.15
C LEU A 92 7.31 7.09 -13.23
N ARG A 93 8.40 6.44 -12.83
CA ARG A 93 9.73 7.05 -12.91
C ARG A 93 10.19 7.24 -14.35
N ARG A 94 9.89 6.30 -15.25
CA ARG A 94 10.18 6.43 -16.70
C ARG A 94 9.38 7.56 -17.34
N ALA A 95 8.15 7.78 -16.88
CA ALA A 95 7.30 8.87 -17.32
C ALA A 95 7.61 10.22 -16.65
N SER A 96 8.67 10.30 -15.81
CA SER A 96 9.02 11.50 -15.01
C SER A 96 7.92 11.98 -14.06
N LEU A 97 7.03 11.07 -13.65
CA LEU A 97 5.93 11.32 -12.72
C LEU A 97 6.26 10.99 -11.26
N LEU A 98 7.48 10.55 -10.98
CA LEU A 98 7.95 10.15 -9.65
C LEU A 98 9.18 10.98 -9.24
N ASP A 99 9.10 11.66 -8.10
CA ASP A 99 10.20 12.42 -7.52
C ASP A 99 10.64 11.81 -6.18
N LEU A 100 11.81 11.16 -6.19
CA LEU A 100 12.41 10.50 -5.03
C LEU A 100 13.33 11.42 -4.22
N ASP A 101 13.47 12.69 -4.56
CA ASP A 101 14.37 13.57 -3.83
C ASP A 101 13.80 13.96 -2.48
N ASP A 102 12.53 14.26 -2.44
CA ASP A 102 11.79 14.61 -1.22
C ASP A 102 10.71 13.57 -0.94
N CYS A 103 10.88 12.80 0.13
CA CYS A 103 9.88 11.83 0.56
C CYS A 103 9.36 12.17 1.95
N SER A 104 8.11 11.83 2.20
CA SER A 104 7.46 12.00 3.50
C SER A 104 7.02 10.67 4.07
N VAL A 105 7.15 10.50 5.39
CA VAL A 105 6.69 9.31 6.12
C VAL A 105 5.69 9.70 7.19
N ASP A 106 4.73 8.82 7.41
CA ASP A 106 3.78 8.94 8.51
C ASP A 106 3.13 7.59 8.83
N GLY A 107 2.41 7.52 9.96
CA GLY A 107 1.63 6.37 10.40
C GLY A 107 0.15 6.75 10.59
N SER A 108 -0.75 5.85 10.19
CA SER A 108 -2.19 6.01 10.41
C SER A 108 -2.76 4.84 11.18
N HIS A 109 -3.52 5.12 12.24
CA HIS A 109 -4.23 4.12 13.01
C HIS A 109 -5.49 3.63 12.29
N VAL A 110 -5.70 2.31 12.32
CA VAL A 110 -6.96 1.69 11.90
C VAL A 110 -7.44 0.71 12.98
N ARG A 111 -8.74 0.70 13.21
CA ARG A 111 -9.35 -0.26 14.12
C ARG A 111 -9.24 -1.66 13.55
N ALA A 112 -8.90 -2.67 14.38
CA ALA A 112 -8.90 -4.07 14.02
C ALA A 112 -10.09 -4.78 14.70
N LEU A 113 -11.03 -5.26 13.91
CA LEU A 113 -12.24 -5.93 14.46
C LEU A 113 -11.97 -7.37 14.87
N LYS A 114 -10.89 -7.97 14.36
CA LYS A 114 -10.49 -9.34 14.70
C LYS A 114 -9.07 -9.32 15.22
N ARG A 115 -8.78 -10.18 16.21
CA ARG A 115 -7.42 -10.43 16.68
C ARG A 115 -6.62 -11.13 15.58
N GLY A 116 -5.30 -11.05 15.65
CA GLY A 116 -4.36 -11.67 14.71
C GLY A 116 -3.01 -10.98 14.78
N ASP A 117 -2.09 -11.39 13.92
CA ASP A 117 -0.76 -10.80 13.85
C ASP A 117 -0.84 -9.32 13.51
N HIS A 118 0.10 -8.52 14.03
CA HIS A 118 0.14 -7.08 13.86
C HIS A 118 -1.14 -6.35 14.35
N VAL A 119 -1.78 -6.88 15.40
CA VAL A 119 -2.83 -6.21 16.17
C VAL A 119 -2.31 -5.94 17.57
N GLY A 120 -2.57 -4.75 18.09
CA GLY A 120 -2.19 -4.35 19.44
C GLY A 120 -3.14 -3.30 20.00
N PRO A 121 -3.11 -3.02 21.31
CA PRO A 121 -3.95 -1.98 21.91
C PRO A 121 -3.61 -0.62 21.34
N SER A 122 -4.63 0.12 20.90
CA SER A 122 -4.44 1.47 20.34
C SER A 122 -4.32 2.50 21.45
N PRO A 123 -3.22 3.27 21.53
CA PRO A 123 -3.08 4.32 22.55
C PRO A 123 -4.03 5.50 22.33
N VAL A 124 -4.61 5.64 21.14
CA VAL A 124 -5.51 6.73 20.76
C VAL A 124 -6.98 6.33 20.74
N ASP A 125 -7.31 5.03 20.91
CA ASP A 125 -8.68 4.51 20.93
C ASP A 125 -8.91 3.61 22.15
N ARG A 126 -8.64 4.14 23.35
CA ARG A 126 -8.94 3.49 24.66
C ARG A 126 -8.48 2.02 24.73
N ALA A 127 -7.26 1.74 24.26
CA ALA A 127 -6.68 0.40 24.18
C ALA A 127 -7.46 -0.63 23.34
N ARG A 128 -8.43 -0.20 22.52
CA ARG A 128 -9.11 -1.10 21.58
C ARG A 128 -8.13 -1.71 20.59
N PRO A 129 -8.38 -2.95 20.12
CA PRO A 129 -7.53 -3.58 19.14
C PRO A 129 -7.41 -2.74 17.86
N GLY A 130 -6.18 -2.44 17.46
CA GLY A 130 -5.88 -1.64 16.29
C GLY A 130 -4.61 -2.11 15.59
N SER A 131 -4.44 -1.64 14.37
CA SER A 131 -3.21 -1.75 13.59
C SER A 131 -2.78 -0.37 13.12
N LYS A 132 -1.53 -0.25 12.68
CA LYS A 132 -1.03 0.96 12.03
C LYS A 132 -0.58 0.64 10.61
N HIS A 133 -0.99 1.47 9.68
CA HIS A 133 -0.43 1.56 8.35
C HIS A 133 0.70 2.59 8.38
N HIS A 134 1.91 2.21 8.02
CA HIS A 134 3.03 3.12 7.85
C HIS A 134 3.28 3.32 6.36
N LEU A 135 3.41 4.55 5.93
CA LEU A 135 3.50 4.91 4.53
C LEU A 135 4.69 5.83 4.28
N ILE A 136 5.44 5.54 3.22
CA ILE A 136 6.38 6.48 2.63
C ILE A 136 5.89 6.88 1.25
N VAL A 137 5.88 8.17 0.98
CA VAL A 137 5.44 8.73 -0.30
C VAL A 137 6.52 9.61 -0.90
N ASP A 138 6.49 9.77 -2.21
CA ASP A 138 7.30 10.75 -2.93
C ASP A 138 6.79 12.19 -2.71
N ARG A 139 7.47 13.16 -3.31
CA ARG A 139 7.09 14.59 -3.25
C ARG A 139 5.66 14.87 -3.71
N HIS A 140 5.09 14.02 -4.54
CA HIS A 140 3.74 14.18 -5.09
C HIS A 140 2.68 13.38 -4.33
N GLY A 141 3.06 12.67 -3.26
CA GLY A 141 2.17 11.80 -2.49
C GLY A 141 1.97 10.41 -3.12
N THR A 142 2.80 10.02 -4.09
CA THR A 142 2.75 8.67 -4.66
C THR A 142 3.29 7.67 -3.65
N PRO A 143 2.55 6.62 -3.25
CA PRO A 143 3.02 5.60 -2.34
C PRO A 143 4.25 4.86 -2.89
N LEU A 144 5.36 4.86 -2.13
CA LEU A 144 6.59 4.14 -2.48
C LEU A 144 6.68 2.79 -1.78
N ALA A 145 6.23 2.73 -0.53
CA ALA A 145 6.11 1.51 0.26
C ALA A 145 5.07 1.70 1.37
N VAL A 146 4.50 0.60 1.82
CA VAL A 146 3.58 0.54 2.95
C VAL A 146 3.91 -0.66 3.82
N THR A 147 3.82 -0.51 5.15
CA THR A 147 4.00 -1.59 6.12
C THR A 147 2.88 -1.57 7.16
N LEU A 148 2.67 -2.72 7.82
CA LEU A 148 1.63 -2.94 8.80
C LEU A 148 2.24 -3.31 10.15
N THR A 149 1.76 -2.71 11.25
CA THR A 149 2.13 -3.11 12.62
C THR A 149 0.94 -3.09 13.56
N GLY A 150 1.14 -3.57 14.78
CA GLY A 150 0.15 -3.40 15.86
C GLY A 150 -0.01 -1.93 16.25
N GLY A 151 -1.22 -1.58 16.72
CA GLY A 151 -1.58 -0.21 17.11
C GLY A 151 -0.70 0.40 18.20
N ASN A 152 -0.10 -0.42 19.04
CA ASN A 152 0.81 -0.02 20.13
C ASN A 152 2.27 0.20 19.69
N ARG A 153 2.62 -0.10 18.44
CA ARG A 153 3.99 0.12 17.96
C ARG A 153 4.29 1.60 17.79
N HIS A 154 5.48 1.99 18.24
CA HIS A 154 5.97 3.35 18.06
C HIS A 154 6.37 3.59 16.60
N ASP A 155 5.86 4.65 15.96
CA ASP A 155 6.00 4.89 14.50
C ASP A 155 7.46 4.95 14.06
N VAL A 156 8.34 5.57 14.87
CA VAL A 156 9.77 5.66 14.58
C VAL A 156 10.45 4.29 14.41
N THR A 157 9.94 3.24 15.08
CA THR A 157 10.50 1.88 14.92
C THR A 157 10.32 1.33 13.53
N GLN A 158 9.36 1.86 12.76
CA GLN A 158 9.07 1.46 11.38
C GLN A 158 9.81 2.29 10.33
N LEU A 159 10.52 3.33 10.74
CA LEU A 159 11.21 4.22 9.81
C LEU A 159 12.20 3.48 8.90
N LEU A 160 13.06 2.65 9.46
CA LEU A 160 14.05 1.90 8.69
C LEU A 160 13.43 0.71 7.93
N PRO A 161 12.58 -0.14 8.55
CA PRO A 161 11.86 -1.18 7.81
C PRO A 161 11.07 -0.64 6.61
N LEU A 162 10.41 0.51 6.76
CA LEU A 162 9.65 1.15 5.70
C LEU A 162 10.56 1.64 4.55
N LEU A 163 11.71 2.23 4.87
CA LEU A 163 12.72 2.61 3.88
C LEU A 163 13.30 1.38 3.15
N ASP A 164 13.52 0.28 3.88
CA ASP A 164 14.02 -0.96 3.30
C ASP A 164 12.98 -1.66 2.40
N ALA A 165 11.70 -1.42 2.64
CA ALA A 165 10.59 -1.91 1.82
C ALA A 165 10.45 -1.16 0.48
N VAL A 166 11.07 0.02 0.30
CA VAL A 166 11.05 0.73 -0.99
C VAL A 166 11.76 -0.13 -2.05
N PRO A 167 11.08 -0.50 -3.14
CA PRO A 167 11.70 -1.33 -4.17
C PRO A 167 12.80 -0.59 -4.94
N SER A 168 13.61 -1.33 -5.66
CA SER A 168 14.60 -0.78 -6.57
C SER A 168 13.91 -0.23 -7.83
N ILE A 169 13.74 1.08 -7.91
CA ILE A 169 12.95 1.75 -8.95
C ILE A 169 13.88 2.16 -10.10
N ARG A 170 13.67 1.57 -11.29
CA ARG A 170 14.42 1.92 -12.51
C ARG A 170 13.84 3.17 -13.18
N GLY A 171 14.72 4.06 -13.67
CA GLY A 171 14.37 5.13 -14.60
C GLY A 171 14.77 4.79 -16.04
N LEU A 172 14.67 5.76 -16.94
CA LEU A 172 15.16 5.63 -18.33
C LEU A 172 16.69 5.52 -18.37
N ARG A 173 17.38 6.25 -17.49
CA ARG A 173 18.84 6.28 -17.40
C ARG A 173 19.32 6.17 -15.95
N GLY A 174 20.58 5.75 -15.75
CA GLY A 174 21.24 5.68 -14.47
C GLY A 174 20.88 4.46 -13.61
N ARG A 175 21.47 4.40 -12.42
CA ARG A 175 21.23 3.30 -11.47
C ARG A 175 19.82 3.35 -10.88
N PRO A 176 19.20 2.21 -10.60
CA PRO A 176 17.93 2.17 -9.88
C PRO A 176 18.04 2.88 -8.52
N ARG A 177 17.00 3.62 -8.14
CA ARG A 177 16.93 4.33 -6.84
C ARG A 177 16.03 3.58 -5.86
N ARG A 178 16.45 3.56 -4.58
CA ARG A 178 15.69 2.94 -3.49
C ARG A 178 15.48 3.88 -2.31
N LYS A 179 16.16 5.02 -2.27
CA LYS A 179 16.17 5.91 -1.11
C LYS A 179 16.00 7.36 -1.55
N PRO A 180 15.34 8.19 -0.70
CA PRO A 180 15.25 9.62 -0.92
C PRO A 180 16.58 10.32 -0.64
N ARG A 181 16.71 11.56 -1.09
CA ARG A 181 17.76 12.48 -0.65
C ARG A 181 17.40 13.13 0.69
N ARG A 182 16.13 13.55 0.86
CA ARG A 182 15.57 14.14 2.08
C ARG A 182 14.35 13.35 2.52
N LEU A 183 14.22 13.15 3.83
CA LEU A 183 13.09 12.45 4.42
C LEU A 183 12.41 13.35 5.44
N TYR A 184 11.16 13.67 5.18
CA TYR A 184 10.32 14.49 6.02
C TYR A 184 9.49 13.62 6.95
N ALA A 185 9.48 13.96 8.25
CA ALA A 185 8.67 13.28 9.25
C ALA A 185 8.25 14.25 10.37
N ASP A 186 7.27 13.84 11.15
CA ASP A 186 6.79 14.61 12.29
C ASP A 186 7.68 14.44 13.54
N ARG A 187 7.27 15.08 14.65
CA ARG A 187 7.96 15.02 15.95
C ARG A 187 7.99 13.62 16.57
N GLY A 188 7.06 12.74 16.16
CA GLY A 188 7.03 11.34 16.60
C GLY A 188 8.26 10.55 16.16
N TYR A 189 8.92 11.02 15.10
CA TYR A 189 10.14 10.43 14.55
C TYR A 189 11.43 11.09 15.05
N ASP A 190 11.34 12.12 15.92
CA ASP A 190 12.50 12.88 16.42
C ASP A 190 13.25 12.12 17.50
N PHE A 191 14.21 11.32 17.08
CA PHE A 191 15.14 10.58 17.91
C PHE A 191 16.54 10.61 17.27
N ASP A 192 17.56 11.00 18.03
CA ASP A 192 18.94 11.11 17.55
C ASP A 192 19.49 9.83 16.96
N LYS A 193 19.14 8.68 17.54
CA LYS A 193 19.48 7.36 16.99
C LYS A 193 19.06 7.24 15.53
N TYR A 194 17.79 7.57 15.21
CA TYR A 194 17.26 7.42 13.87
C TYR A 194 17.78 8.50 12.92
N ARG A 195 17.99 9.73 13.39
CA ARG A 195 18.65 10.79 12.60
C ARG A 195 20.05 10.33 12.16
N ARG A 196 20.86 9.80 13.08
CA ARG A 196 22.21 9.27 12.77
C ARG A 196 22.15 8.11 11.78
N LEU A 197 21.16 7.19 11.90
CA LEU A 197 21.00 6.07 10.99
C LEU A 197 20.57 6.52 9.59
N LEU A 198 19.75 7.58 9.45
CA LEU A 198 19.41 8.19 8.18
C LEU A 198 20.64 8.82 7.53
N TRP A 199 21.45 9.58 8.27
CA TRP A 199 22.70 10.16 7.76
C TRP A 199 23.67 9.08 7.30
N LYS A 200 23.84 7.99 8.04
CA LYS A 200 24.66 6.83 7.61
C LYS A 200 24.19 6.22 6.30
N ARG A 201 22.89 6.30 6.00
CA ARG A 201 22.30 5.84 4.71
C ARG A 201 22.38 6.90 3.61
N GLY A 202 22.97 8.07 3.87
CA GLY A 202 23.04 9.20 2.92
C GLY A 202 21.68 9.86 2.69
N ILE A 203 20.79 9.82 3.70
CA ILE A 203 19.46 10.44 3.67
C ILE A 203 19.49 11.62 4.64
N LYS A 204 19.18 12.84 4.17
CA LYS A 204 19.06 14.02 5.03
C LYS A 204 17.72 13.97 5.80
N PRO A 205 17.72 13.83 7.13
CA PRO A 205 16.51 13.88 7.93
C PRO A 205 16.01 15.33 8.04
N VAL A 206 14.77 15.57 7.67
CA VAL A 206 14.04 16.83 7.85
C VAL A 206 12.86 16.55 8.77
N ILE A 207 13.17 16.37 10.06
CA ILE A 207 12.22 15.94 11.08
C ILE A 207 11.96 17.13 12.01
N ALA A 208 10.69 17.40 12.35
CA ALA A 208 10.36 18.44 13.32
C ALA A 208 10.95 18.13 14.68
N GLN A 209 11.63 19.11 15.30
CA GLN A 209 12.25 18.94 16.60
C GLN A 209 11.21 18.99 17.73
N ARG A 210 11.40 18.14 18.74
CA ARG A 210 10.62 18.20 20.00
C ARG A 210 11.01 19.42 20.81
N GLY A 211 10.04 20.00 21.50
CA GLY A 211 10.28 21.19 22.34
C GLY A 211 10.41 22.52 21.58
N VAL A 212 10.47 22.52 20.25
CA VAL A 212 10.51 23.74 19.45
C VAL A 212 9.08 24.18 19.09
N ALA A 213 8.79 25.49 19.22
CA ALA A 213 7.50 26.07 18.90
C ALA A 213 7.08 25.79 17.44
N HIS A 214 5.77 25.84 17.16
CA HIS A 214 5.24 25.67 15.81
C HIS A 214 5.80 26.74 14.85
N GLY A 215 6.23 26.34 13.65
CA GLY A 215 6.77 27.27 12.64
C GLY A 215 7.79 26.67 11.67
N SER A 216 8.09 25.36 11.80
CA SER A 216 9.09 24.70 10.94
C SER A 216 8.78 24.68 9.42
N GLY A 217 7.57 25.14 9.00
CA GLY A 217 7.11 25.10 7.61
C GLY A 217 6.94 23.68 7.01
N LEU A 218 7.23 22.64 7.81
CA LEU A 218 7.20 21.25 7.35
C LEU A 218 5.80 20.77 6.93
N GLY A 219 4.73 21.36 7.47
CA GLY A 219 3.35 21.09 7.08
C GLY A 219 3.11 21.28 5.57
N LYS A 220 3.77 22.30 4.98
CA LYS A 220 3.69 22.58 3.53
C LYS A 220 4.25 21.48 2.64
N VAL A 221 5.10 20.61 3.19
CA VAL A 221 5.70 19.48 2.45
C VAL A 221 5.08 18.15 2.89
N ARG A 222 4.77 17.99 4.18
CA ARG A 222 4.26 16.73 4.73
C ARG A 222 2.79 16.44 4.40
N TRP A 223 1.97 17.44 4.08
CA TRP A 223 0.54 17.24 3.75
C TRP A 223 0.32 16.18 2.66
N VAL A 224 1.33 15.90 1.83
CA VAL A 224 1.24 14.89 0.76
C VAL A 224 1.07 13.47 1.31
N VAL A 225 1.66 13.13 2.47
CA VAL A 225 1.47 11.81 3.08
C VAL A 225 0.08 11.67 3.70
N GLU A 226 -0.43 12.74 4.31
CA GLU A 226 -1.81 12.79 4.84
C GLU A 226 -2.82 12.60 3.71
N ARG A 227 -2.61 13.28 2.58
CA ARG A 227 -3.40 13.10 1.36
C ARG A 227 -3.34 11.67 0.83
N ALA A 228 -2.17 11.04 0.85
CA ALA A 228 -2.02 9.66 0.41
C ALA A 228 -2.79 8.69 1.32
N PHE A 229 -2.83 8.91 2.63
CA PHE A 229 -3.72 8.18 3.53
C PHE A 229 -5.20 8.42 3.20
N ALA A 230 -5.59 9.65 2.88
CA ALA A 230 -6.96 9.94 2.45
C ALA A 230 -7.31 9.15 1.18
N TRP A 231 -6.40 9.00 0.22
CA TRP A 231 -6.60 8.16 -0.95
C TRP A 231 -6.70 6.68 -0.61
N LEU A 232 -5.86 6.16 0.29
CA LEU A 232 -5.95 4.77 0.77
C LEU A 232 -7.29 4.52 1.49
N HIS A 233 -7.77 5.46 2.28
CA HIS A 233 -9.04 5.34 2.98
C HIS A 233 -10.28 5.51 2.08
N GLN A 234 -10.13 5.91 0.81
CA GLN A 234 -11.22 5.77 -0.18
C GLN A 234 -11.57 4.31 -0.44
N PHE A 235 -10.61 3.40 -0.29
CA PHE A 235 -10.86 1.97 -0.27
C PHE A 235 -11.47 1.58 1.08
N LYS A 236 -12.78 1.39 1.12
CA LYS A 236 -13.54 1.18 2.38
C LYS A 236 -13.02 0.01 3.20
N ARG A 237 -12.46 -1.03 2.54
CA ARG A 237 -11.88 -2.20 3.21
C ARG A 237 -10.65 -1.85 4.05
N LEU A 238 -9.95 -0.75 3.77
CA LEU A 238 -8.75 -0.32 4.49
C LEU A 238 -9.02 0.64 5.65
N ARG A 239 -10.25 1.15 5.80
CA ARG A 239 -10.64 2.00 6.94
C ARG A 239 -10.68 1.26 8.26
N THR A 240 -10.93 -0.04 8.18
CA THR A 240 -11.01 -0.96 9.33
C THR A 240 -10.40 -2.28 8.90
N ARG A 241 -9.55 -2.85 9.74
CA ARG A 241 -8.97 -4.16 9.47
C ARG A 241 -9.92 -5.28 9.87
N TYR A 242 -10.33 -6.07 8.88
CA TYR A 242 -11.17 -7.26 9.05
C TYR A 242 -10.36 -8.56 8.95
N GLU A 243 -9.20 -8.52 8.32
CA GLU A 243 -8.34 -9.67 8.07
C GLU A 243 -7.59 -10.07 9.35
N ARG A 244 -7.73 -11.35 9.78
CA ARG A 244 -6.92 -11.91 10.88
C ARG A 244 -5.47 -12.07 10.44
N ARG A 245 -5.24 -12.57 9.23
CA ARG A 245 -3.92 -12.70 8.61
C ARG A 245 -3.40 -11.32 8.23
N ALA A 246 -2.22 -10.97 8.74
CA ALA A 246 -1.59 -9.68 8.48
C ALA A 246 -1.13 -9.53 7.03
N ASP A 247 -0.64 -10.61 6.43
CA ASP A 247 -0.18 -10.66 5.05
C ASP A 247 -1.31 -10.36 4.05
N LEU A 248 -2.53 -10.86 4.28
CA LEU A 248 -3.67 -10.55 3.42
C LEU A 248 -4.07 -9.07 3.50
N HIS A 249 -4.01 -8.48 4.69
CA HIS A 249 -4.25 -7.05 4.83
C HIS A 249 -3.14 -6.22 4.18
N GLN A 250 -1.88 -6.64 4.33
CA GLN A 250 -0.73 -6.05 3.63
C GLN A 250 -0.91 -6.15 2.11
N GLY A 251 -1.34 -7.29 1.59
CA GLY A 251 -1.62 -7.45 0.16
C GLY A 251 -2.71 -6.51 -0.37
N LEU A 252 -3.77 -6.27 0.42
CA LEU A 252 -4.80 -5.28 0.09
C LEU A 252 -4.24 -3.84 0.11
N LEU A 253 -3.34 -3.51 1.04
CA LEU A 253 -2.66 -2.22 1.08
C LEU A 253 -1.77 -2.01 -0.16
N GLU A 254 -0.97 -3.00 -0.54
CA GLU A 254 -0.09 -2.95 -1.70
C GLU A 254 -0.89 -2.86 -3.01
N LEU A 255 -2.00 -3.57 -3.12
CA LEU A 255 -2.93 -3.44 -4.24
C LEU A 255 -3.51 -2.04 -4.31
N ALA A 256 -3.93 -1.45 -3.19
CA ALA A 256 -4.44 -0.09 -3.14
C ALA A 256 -3.37 0.96 -3.53
N CYS A 257 -2.12 0.80 -3.06
CA CYS A 257 -0.98 1.62 -3.49
C CYS A 257 -0.77 1.51 -5.01
N SER A 258 -0.86 0.30 -5.56
CA SER A 258 -0.77 0.06 -7.01
C SER A 258 -1.87 0.78 -7.79
N LEU A 259 -3.11 0.77 -7.29
CA LEU A 259 -4.23 1.48 -7.91
C LEU A 259 -4.05 3.01 -7.87
N ILE A 260 -3.44 3.55 -6.81
CA ILE A 260 -3.07 4.97 -6.74
C ILE A 260 -2.02 5.28 -7.82
N CYS A 261 -1.01 4.42 -7.98
CA CYS A 261 0.01 4.57 -9.02
C CYS A 261 -0.59 4.55 -10.44
N ILE A 262 -1.54 3.64 -10.73
CA ILE A 262 -2.25 3.58 -12.03
C ILE A 262 -3.02 4.87 -12.28
N ARG A 263 -3.76 5.38 -11.29
CA ARG A 263 -4.48 6.66 -11.42
C ARG A 263 -3.51 7.81 -11.73
N ARG A 264 -2.33 7.79 -11.12
CA ARG A 264 -1.29 8.80 -11.37
C ARG A 264 -0.77 8.72 -12.80
N LEU A 265 -0.53 7.52 -13.33
CA LEU A 265 -0.14 7.31 -14.73
C LEU A 265 -1.20 7.83 -15.70
N SER A 266 -2.48 7.57 -15.42
CA SER A 266 -3.59 8.00 -16.28
C SER A 266 -3.86 9.51 -16.23
N SER A 267 -3.50 10.19 -15.12
CA SER A 267 -3.76 11.64 -14.95
C SER A 267 -2.71 12.53 -15.61
N GLY A 268 -1.58 11.96 -16.07
CA GLY A 268 -0.46 12.72 -16.64
C GLY A 268 0.19 13.72 -15.66
N PRO A 269 1.13 14.55 -16.11
CA PRO A 269 1.68 15.63 -15.30
C PRO A 269 0.60 16.69 -15.07
N ARG A 270 0.11 16.80 -13.83
CA ARG A 270 -0.66 17.99 -13.44
C ARG A 270 0.31 19.15 -13.37
N VAL A 271 0.23 20.06 -14.32
CA VAL A 271 0.82 21.40 -14.19
C VAL A 271 0.18 22.00 -12.94
N ILE A 272 0.96 22.12 -11.87
CA ILE A 272 0.57 22.89 -10.69
C ILE A 272 0.83 24.33 -11.09
N GLY A 273 -0.25 25.03 -11.48
CA GLY A 273 -0.27 26.48 -11.58
C GLY A 273 -0.29 27.10 -10.19
#